data_d5a0d6e38a16e02ec0faee8c8a8c6ed5
#
_entry.id   d5a0d6e38a16e02ec0faee8c8a8c6ed5
#
_cell.length_a   1.000
_cell.length_b   1.000
_cell.length_c   1.000
_cell.angle_alpha   90.00
_cell.angle_beta   90.00
_cell.angle_gamma   90.00
#
_symmetry.space_group_name_H-M   'P 1'
#
loop_
_entity.id
_entity.type
_entity.pdbx_description
1 polymer ?
#
loop_
_entity_poly.entity_id
_entity_poly.type
_entity_poly.pdbx_seq_one_letter_code
_entity_poly.pdbx_strand_id
1 'polypeptide(L)'
;MRVRSRAGHTVGMTDTRDAFDADRPLPGWDDGLDRPPPWRDAGSSVTFENPWLQLTRHDATAPTGVKADYVVMRPKNLSVGVLPVHEDGAVTLVGQQRFALMNWSWEMPEGGAPFDEEPIEGARRELAEEAGLAAAHWLPAYKAEMSNSVTDERAMAWIAWGLTPVPVAPDPTEIIRVVRVPFADLLAGIRAGAIRDMFTLATALRAYHMAREGELPPELAKAMLAGV
;
A
#
# COMPACT_ATOMS: atom_id res chain seq x y z
N MET A 1 -34.35 -42.48 17.33
CA MET A 1 -34.49 -41.03 17.10
C MET A 1 -33.10 -40.44 16.99
N ARG A 2 -32.59 -40.26 15.76
CA ARG A 2 -31.23 -39.75 15.48
C ARG A 2 -31.33 -38.25 15.22
N VAL A 3 -30.73 -37.45 16.09
CA VAL A 3 -30.58 -36.00 15.92
C VAL A 3 -29.44 -35.76 14.93
N ARG A 4 -29.72 -35.15 13.78
CA ARG A 4 -28.73 -34.71 12.82
C ARG A 4 -28.13 -33.40 13.32
N SER A 5 -26.82 -33.38 13.58
CA SER A 5 -26.00 -32.20 13.82
C SER A 5 -25.93 -31.39 12.52
N ARG A 6 -26.32 -30.15 12.60
CA ARG A 6 -26.08 -29.14 11.53
C ARG A 6 -24.59 -28.83 11.53
N ALA A 7 -23.92 -29.14 10.42
CA ALA A 7 -22.57 -28.66 10.14
C ALA A 7 -22.64 -27.11 9.95
N GLY A 8 -22.00 -26.38 10.87
CA GLY A 8 -21.75 -24.96 10.69
C GLY A 8 -20.79 -24.77 9.53
N HIS A 9 -21.22 -24.03 8.51
CA HIS A 9 -20.30 -23.48 7.51
C HIS A 9 -19.53 -22.37 8.24
N THR A 10 -18.29 -22.64 8.60
CA THR A 10 -17.27 -21.59 8.78
C THR A 10 -17.03 -21.02 7.39
N VAL A 11 -17.52 -19.82 7.13
CA VAL A 11 -17.04 -18.98 6.04
C VAL A 11 -15.58 -18.69 6.41
N GLY A 12 -14.63 -19.37 5.79
CA GLY A 12 -13.22 -19.06 5.93
C GLY A 12 -13.02 -17.64 5.42
N MET A 13 -12.48 -16.77 6.27
CA MET A 13 -11.99 -15.47 5.81
C MET A 13 -10.94 -15.75 4.73
N THR A 14 -11.18 -15.26 3.54
CA THR A 14 -10.23 -15.33 2.41
C THR A 14 -9.02 -14.49 2.79
N ASP A 15 -7.83 -15.08 2.75
CA ASP A 15 -6.58 -14.34 2.95
C ASP A 15 -6.53 -13.19 1.92
N THR A 16 -6.27 -11.97 2.37
CA THR A 16 -6.24 -10.78 1.50
C THR A 16 -5.16 -10.90 0.41
N ARG A 17 -4.17 -11.79 0.58
CA ARG A 17 -3.18 -12.11 -0.45
C ARG A 17 -3.80 -12.76 -1.67
N ASP A 18 -4.75 -13.69 -1.47
CA ASP A 18 -5.46 -14.36 -2.58
C ASP A 18 -6.39 -13.38 -3.30
N ALA A 19 -7.08 -12.52 -2.54
CA ALA A 19 -7.94 -11.47 -3.09
C ALA A 19 -7.15 -10.40 -3.85
N PHE A 20 -5.88 -10.16 -3.49
CA PHE A 20 -5.02 -9.21 -4.18
C PHE A 20 -4.74 -9.62 -5.64
N ASP A 21 -4.53 -10.90 -5.90
CA ASP A 21 -4.20 -11.42 -7.23
C ASP A 21 -5.44 -11.72 -8.10
N ALA A 22 -6.62 -11.87 -7.48
CA ALA A 22 -7.84 -12.28 -8.16
C ALA A 22 -8.27 -11.36 -9.33
N ASP A 23 -7.92 -10.08 -9.26
CA ASP A 23 -8.33 -9.03 -10.19
C ASP A 23 -7.19 -8.54 -11.10
N ARG A 24 -6.09 -9.29 -11.24
CA ARG A 24 -4.93 -8.84 -12.03
C ARG A 24 -5.20 -9.00 -13.54
N PRO A 25 -5.66 -7.94 -14.24
CA PRO A 25 -5.83 -8.01 -15.68
C PRO A 25 -4.46 -8.04 -16.36
N LEU A 26 -4.34 -8.86 -17.41
CA LEU A 26 -3.18 -8.79 -18.29
C LEU A 26 -3.42 -7.71 -19.35
N PRO A 27 -2.40 -6.92 -19.70
CA PRO A 27 -2.53 -5.94 -20.77
C PRO A 27 -2.64 -6.63 -22.12
N GLY A 28 -3.44 -6.05 -23.07
CA GLY A 28 -3.68 -6.67 -24.38
C GLY A 28 -2.42 -6.87 -25.24
N TRP A 29 -1.33 -6.13 -24.97
CA TRP A 29 -0.03 -6.34 -25.63
C TRP A 29 0.70 -7.59 -25.13
N ASP A 30 0.21 -8.25 -24.08
CA ASP A 30 0.73 -9.51 -23.55
C ASP A 30 0.11 -10.75 -24.24
N ASP A 31 -0.92 -10.54 -25.06
CA ASP A 31 -1.63 -11.61 -25.74
C ASP A 31 -0.71 -12.32 -26.75
N GLY A 32 -0.58 -13.64 -26.61
CA GLY A 32 0.22 -14.47 -27.52
C GLY A 32 1.74 -14.40 -27.31
N LEU A 33 2.23 -13.73 -26.27
CA LEU A 33 3.65 -13.81 -25.91
C LEU A 33 3.98 -15.18 -25.33
N ASP A 34 5.04 -15.79 -25.88
CA ASP A 34 5.62 -17.00 -25.32
C ASP A 34 6.33 -16.67 -24.01
N ARG A 35 5.91 -17.29 -22.91
CA ARG A 35 6.48 -17.06 -21.59
C ARG A 35 7.40 -18.22 -21.21
N PRO A 36 8.58 -17.93 -20.64
CA PRO A 36 9.43 -18.96 -20.09
C PRO A 36 8.70 -19.71 -18.95
N PRO A 37 9.11 -20.95 -18.64
CA PRO A 37 8.54 -21.67 -17.52
C PRO A 37 8.77 -20.89 -16.22
N PRO A 38 7.89 -21.04 -15.21
CA PRO A 38 8.06 -20.36 -13.92
C PRO A 38 9.28 -20.89 -13.16
N TRP A 39 9.71 -20.15 -12.16
CA TRP A 39 10.62 -20.64 -11.13
C TRP A 39 10.05 -21.89 -10.46
N ARG A 40 10.91 -22.82 -10.10
CA ARG A 40 10.53 -24.00 -9.29
C ARG A 40 11.12 -23.87 -7.90
N ASP A 41 10.31 -24.14 -6.90
CA ASP A 41 10.70 -24.19 -5.50
C ASP A 41 10.68 -25.65 -5.02
N ALA A 42 11.82 -26.18 -4.63
CA ALA A 42 11.95 -27.55 -4.15
C ALA A 42 11.73 -27.66 -2.63
N GLY A 43 11.67 -26.53 -1.93
CA GLY A 43 11.41 -26.44 -0.50
C GLY A 43 11.95 -25.16 0.09
N SER A 44 11.38 -24.78 1.22
CA SER A 44 11.77 -23.56 1.91
C SER A 44 11.95 -23.78 3.42
N SER A 45 12.69 -22.87 4.06
CA SER A 45 12.86 -22.83 5.52
C SER A 45 12.87 -21.39 6.00
N VAL A 46 12.29 -21.17 7.17
CA VAL A 46 12.35 -19.88 7.86
C VAL A 46 13.74 -19.76 8.49
N THR A 47 14.45 -18.67 8.15
CA THR A 47 15.79 -18.38 8.69
C THR A 47 15.76 -17.32 9.78
N PHE A 48 14.75 -16.45 9.76
CA PHE A 48 14.51 -15.43 10.78
C PHE A 48 13.03 -15.06 10.81
N GLU A 49 12.53 -14.75 12.01
CA GLU A 49 11.16 -14.29 12.20
C GLU A 49 11.03 -13.35 13.39
N ASN A 50 10.21 -12.32 13.26
CA ASN A 50 9.79 -11.43 14.34
C ASN A 50 8.30 -11.01 14.16
N PRO A 51 7.73 -10.13 14.99
CA PRO A 51 6.33 -9.71 14.83
C PRO A 51 6.00 -9.04 13.48
N TRP A 52 6.98 -8.44 12.79
CA TRP A 52 6.75 -7.65 11.58
C TRP A 52 7.06 -8.37 10.28
N LEU A 53 8.06 -9.25 10.29
CA LEU A 53 8.51 -9.93 9.07
C LEU A 53 9.06 -11.32 9.32
N GLN A 54 9.15 -12.10 8.24
CA GLN A 54 9.81 -13.39 8.18
C GLN A 54 10.81 -13.39 7.01
N LEU A 55 12.01 -13.96 7.20
CA LEU A 55 12.93 -14.29 6.10
C LEU A 55 12.83 -15.79 5.81
N THR A 56 12.47 -16.10 4.56
CA THR A 56 12.34 -17.48 4.08
C THR A 56 13.38 -17.76 3.01
N ARG A 57 14.20 -18.81 3.22
CA ARG A 57 15.19 -19.31 2.27
C ARG A 57 14.60 -20.44 1.45
N HIS A 58 14.75 -20.40 0.13
CA HIS A 58 14.19 -21.33 -0.83
C HIS A 58 15.26 -22.07 -1.63
N ASP A 59 15.10 -23.38 -1.83
CA ASP A 59 15.86 -24.15 -2.82
C ASP A 59 15.20 -23.94 -4.20
N ALA A 60 15.53 -22.84 -4.82
CA ALA A 60 14.90 -22.40 -6.06
C ALA A 60 15.67 -22.87 -7.30
N THR A 61 14.94 -23.10 -8.40
CA THR A 61 15.53 -23.33 -9.72
C THR A 61 14.94 -22.30 -10.69
N ALA A 62 15.81 -21.52 -11.30
CA ALA A 62 15.44 -20.50 -12.28
C ALA A 62 14.81 -21.13 -13.54
N PRO A 63 14.07 -20.35 -14.35
CA PRO A 63 13.55 -20.78 -15.65
C PRO A 63 14.63 -21.33 -16.59
N THR A 64 15.87 -20.87 -16.45
CA THR A 64 17.04 -21.32 -17.20
C THR A 64 17.57 -22.69 -16.75
N GLY A 65 17.03 -23.27 -15.66
CA GLY A 65 17.50 -24.52 -15.07
C GLY A 65 18.61 -24.36 -14.03
N VAL A 66 19.13 -23.14 -13.81
CA VAL A 66 20.19 -22.86 -12.83
C VAL A 66 19.60 -22.86 -11.40
N LYS A 67 20.29 -23.54 -10.49
CA LYS A 67 19.97 -23.51 -9.06
C LYS A 67 20.29 -22.14 -8.44
N ALA A 68 19.43 -21.68 -7.58
CA ALA A 68 19.57 -20.43 -6.86
C ALA A 68 19.20 -20.61 -5.38
N ASP A 69 20.00 -20.02 -4.51
CA ASP A 69 19.70 -19.86 -3.11
C ASP A 69 18.93 -18.53 -2.93
N TYR A 70 17.60 -18.62 -2.91
CA TYR A 70 16.74 -17.45 -2.95
C TYR A 70 16.20 -17.14 -1.55
N VAL A 71 16.38 -15.91 -1.09
CA VAL A 71 15.81 -15.46 0.18
C VAL A 71 14.73 -14.42 -0.10
N VAL A 72 13.55 -14.64 0.48
CA VAL A 72 12.42 -13.72 0.39
C VAL A 72 12.14 -13.12 1.77
N MET A 73 12.04 -11.80 1.82
CA MET A 73 11.50 -11.09 2.98
C MET A 73 9.97 -11.03 2.85
N ARG A 74 9.29 -11.50 3.88
CA ARG A 74 7.82 -11.60 3.93
C ARG A 74 7.29 -10.71 5.05
N PRO A 75 6.74 -9.53 4.75
CA PRO A 75 5.99 -8.76 5.73
C PRO A 75 4.78 -9.55 6.25
N LYS A 76 4.42 -9.31 7.50
CA LYS A 76 3.25 -9.97 8.12
C LYS A 76 1.95 -9.17 7.96
N ASN A 77 2.04 -7.99 7.35
CA ASN A 77 0.92 -7.11 7.04
C ASN A 77 0.93 -6.72 5.57
N LEU A 78 -0.24 -6.35 5.07
CA LEU A 78 -0.38 -5.61 3.82
C LEU A 78 -0.03 -4.14 4.09
N SER A 79 0.79 -3.52 3.23
CA SER A 79 1.04 -2.07 3.30
C SER A 79 -0.19 -1.31 2.80
N VAL A 80 -0.69 -0.38 3.59
CA VAL A 80 -1.85 0.46 3.24
C VAL A 80 -1.48 1.92 3.38
N GLY A 81 -1.97 2.75 2.45
CA GLY A 81 -1.69 4.17 2.49
C GLY A 81 -2.81 5.00 1.89
N VAL A 82 -2.89 6.26 2.30
CA VAL A 82 -3.93 7.17 1.85
C VAL A 82 -3.38 8.55 1.59
N LEU A 83 -3.73 9.15 0.47
CA LEU A 83 -3.51 10.58 0.22
C LEU A 83 -4.76 11.36 0.59
N PRO A 84 -4.76 12.07 1.74
CA PRO A 84 -5.90 12.86 2.17
C PRO A 84 -5.89 14.20 1.42
N VAL A 85 -6.99 14.50 0.73
CA VAL A 85 -7.15 15.71 -0.10
C VAL A 85 -8.22 16.61 0.52
N HIS A 86 -7.85 17.86 0.79
CA HIS A 86 -8.73 18.91 1.29
C HIS A 86 -9.57 19.53 0.15
N GLU A 87 -10.64 20.23 0.51
CA GLU A 87 -11.55 20.87 -0.44
C GLU A 87 -10.85 21.90 -1.35
N ASP A 88 -9.79 22.55 -0.87
CA ASP A 88 -8.98 23.49 -1.64
C ASP A 88 -7.85 22.84 -2.47
N GLY A 89 -7.82 21.51 -2.53
CA GLY A 89 -6.82 20.73 -3.27
C GLY A 89 -5.49 20.53 -2.55
N ALA A 90 -5.30 21.09 -1.36
CA ALA A 90 -4.13 20.78 -0.53
C ALA A 90 -4.19 19.31 -0.05
N VAL A 91 -3.04 18.74 0.28
CA VAL A 91 -2.92 17.38 0.82
C VAL A 91 -2.27 17.40 2.19
N THR A 92 -2.58 16.39 3.00
CA THR A 92 -1.89 16.19 4.28
C THR A 92 -0.76 15.18 4.10
N LEU A 93 0.42 15.53 4.58
CA LEU A 93 1.57 14.64 4.69
C LEU A 93 1.97 14.50 6.16
N VAL A 94 2.61 13.39 6.44
CA VAL A 94 3.22 13.07 7.73
C VAL A 94 4.73 13.00 7.58
N GLY A 95 5.47 13.43 8.57
CA GLY A 95 6.92 13.39 8.55
C GLY A 95 7.45 12.65 9.76
N GLN A 96 8.40 11.75 9.54
CA GLN A 96 9.02 10.97 10.60
C GLN A 96 10.47 10.60 10.29
N GLN A 97 11.19 10.19 11.34
CA GLN A 97 12.54 9.66 11.23
C GLN A 97 12.48 8.16 10.92
N ARG A 98 12.81 7.76 9.70
CA ARG A 98 12.86 6.34 9.32
C ARG A 98 14.19 5.72 9.76
N PHE A 99 14.11 4.74 10.68
CA PHE A 99 15.29 4.09 11.27
C PHE A 99 16.17 3.39 10.22
N ALA A 100 15.58 2.65 9.29
CA ALA A 100 16.34 1.88 8.29
C ALA A 100 17.23 2.75 7.40
N LEU A 101 16.85 3.99 7.14
CA LEU A 101 17.58 4.95 6.31
C LEU A 101 18.29 6.03 7.13
N MET A 102 18.03 6.10 8.45
CA MET A 102 18.55 7.10 9.37
C MET A 102 18.33 8.53 8.86
N ASN A 103 17.18 8.79 8.24
CA ASN A 103 16.83 10.10 7.68
C ASN A 103 15.36 10.48 7.96
N TRP A 104 15.09 11.77 7.80
CA TRP A 104 13.73 12.30 7.82
C TRP A 104 13.04 12.01 6.51
N SER A 105 11.80 11.52 6.57
CA SER A 105 10.96 11.25 5.41
C SER A 105 9.62 11.98 5.53
N TRP A 106 9.16 12.57 4.42
CA TRP A 106 7.80 13.08 4.26
C TRP A 106 7.01 12.10 3.42
N GLU A 107 5.89 11.65 3.95
CA GLU A 107 5.08 10.56 3.43
C GLU A 107 3.59 10.90 3.51
N MET A 108 2.74 10.20 2.77
CA MET A 108 1.32 10.17 3.09
C MET A 108 1.12 9.33 4.36
N PRO A 109 -0.02 9.43 5.08
CA PRO A 109 -0.36 8.49 6.12
C PRO A 109 -0.38 7.06 5.59
N GLU A 110 0.44 6.17 6.19
CA GLU A 110 0.65 4.79 5.71
C GLU A 110 1.13 3.86 6.81
N GLY A 111 0.73 2.60 6.73
CA GLY A 111 1.17 1.59 7.70
C GLY A 111 0.74 0.18 7.31
N GLY A 112 0.57 -0.69 8.29
CA GLY A 112 0.29 -2.10 8.09
C GLY A 112 -1.15 -2.49 8.43
N ALA A 113 -1.83 -3.18 7.52
CA ALA A 113 -3.10 -3.86 7.77
C ALA A 113 -2.84 -5.38 7.92
N PRO A 114 -3.23 -6.02 9.04
CA PRO A 114 -3.20 -7.47 9.15
C PRO A 114 -3.93 -8.14 7.98
N PHE A 115 -3.47 -9.33 7.56
CA PHE A 115 -4.06 -10.02 6.40
C PHE A 115 -5.51 -10.51 6.63
N ASP A 116 -5.99 -10.48 7.86
CA ASP A 116 -7.37 -10.78 8.25
C ASP A 116 -8.22 -9.52 8.47
N GLU A 117 -7.66 -8.32 8.25
CA GLU A 117 -8.37 -7.04 8.27
C GLU A 117 -8.74 -6.62 6.84
N GLU A 118 -9.90 -5.98 6.65
CA GLU A 118 -10.20 -5.31 5.39
C GLU A 118 -9.21 -4.17 5.16
N PRO A 119 -8.47 -4.13 4.03
CA PRO A 119 -7.37 -3.19 3.84
C PRO A 119 -7.75 -1.71 4.01
N ILE A 120 -8.99 -1.34 3.66
CA ILE A 120 -9.48 0.03 3.82
C ILE A 120 -9.63 0.42 5.30
N GLU A 121 -9.94 -0.53 6.18
CA GLU A 121 -10.03 -0.23 7.62
C GLU A 121 -8.64 0.04 8.21
N GLY A 122 -7.62 -0.68 7.75
CA GLY A 122 -6.23 -0.36 8.06
C GLY A 122 -5.86 1.06 7.60
N ALA A 123 -6.17 1.44 6.36
CA ALA A 123 -5.91 2.80 5.88
C ALA A 123 -6.68 3.89 6.63
N ARG A 124 -7.91 3.60 7.08
CA ARG A 124 -8.68 4.52 7.94
C ARG A 124 -8.05 4.71 9.32
N ARG A 125 -7.55 3.63 9.88
CA ARG A 125 -6.87 3.64 11.17
C ARG A 125 -5.58 4.47 11.06
N GLU A 126 -4.73 4.25 10.07
CA GLU A 126 -3.49 5.00 9.86
C GLU A 126 -3.76 6.51 9.63
N LEU A 127 -4.80 6.85 8.85
CA LEU A 127 -5.20 8.26 8.67
C LEU A 127 -5.56 8.93 10.00
N ALA A 128 -6.26 8.23 10.87
CA ALA A 128 -6.66 8.76 12.17
C ALA A 128 -5.47 8.85 13.14
N GLU A 129 -4.66 7.79 13.21
CA GLU A 129 -3.53 7.68 14.16
C GLU A 129 -2.42 8.67 13.83
N GLU A 130 -2.01 8.78 12.58
CA GLU A 130 -0.89 9.59 12.15
C GLU A 130 -1.25 11.05 11.84
N ALA A 131 -2.38 11.28 11.16
CA ALA A 131 -2.76 12.62 10.68
C ALA A 131 -3.88 13.28 11.51
N GLY A 132 -4.56 12.54 12.40
CA GLY A 132 -5.70 13.06 13.15
C GLY A 132 -6.90 13.41 12.27
N LEU A 133 -7.11 12.64 11.21
CA LEU A 133 -8.15 12.88 10.23
C LEU A 133 -9.02 11.63 10.03
N ALA A 134 -10.32 11.86 9.78
CA ALA A 134 -11.22 10.90 9.16
C ALA A 134 -11.69 11.46 7.81
N ALA A 135 -12.09 10.59 6.89
CA ALA A 135 -12.57 10.99 5.58
C ALA A 135 -13.93 10.37 5.27
N ALA A 136 -14.82 11.17 4.65
CA ALA A 136 -16.15 10.72 4.24
C ALA A 136 -16.12 9.89 2.95
N HIS A 137 -15.15 10.14 2.06
CA HIS A 137 -15.06 9.54 0.73
C HIS A 137 -13.69 8.91 0.52
N TRP A 138 -13.70 7.72 -0.10
CA TRP A 138 -12.53 6.91 -0.37
C TRP A 138 -12.61 6.35 -1.79
N LEU A 139 -11.54 6.52 -2.56
CA LEU A 139 -11.43 5.96 -3.90
C LEU A 139 -10.13 5.17 -4.01
N PRO A 140 -10.16 3.87 -4.37
CA PRO A 140 -8.96 3.10 -4.59
C PRO A 140 -8.09 3.75 -5.69
N ALA A 141 -6.80 3.91 -5.41
CA ALA A 141 -5.84 4.46 -6.36
C ALA A 141 -5.16 3.34 -7.15
N TYR A 142 -4.61 2.35 -6.46
CA TYR A 142 -3.97 1.18 -7.08
C TYR A 142 -3.66 0.09 -6.05
N LYS A 143 -3.31 -1.10 -6.57
CA LYS A 143 -2.61 -2.19 -5.89
C LYS A 143 -1.19 -2.28 -6.46
N ALA A 144 -0.18 -2.54 -5.63
CA ALA A 144 1.22 -2.61 -6.06
C ALA A 144 2.02 -3.70 -5.35
N GLU A 145 3.04 -4.19 -6.03
CA GLU A 145 4.12 -4.99 -5.47
C GLU A 145 5.32 -4.07 -5.23
N MET A 146 5.82 -4.02 -4.00
CA MET A 146 6.79 -2.99 -3.60
C MET A 146 8.19 -3.28 -4.16
N SER A 147 8.79 -4.41 -3.83
CA SER A 147 10.12 -4.79 -4.33
C SER A 147 10.15 -6.27 -4.70
N ASN A 148 9.45 -6.61 -5.79
CA ASN A 148 9.11 -7.96 -6.22
C ASN A 148 10.29 -8.90 -6.55
N SER A 149 11.52 -8.42 -6.45
CA SER A 149 12.73 -9.24 -6.59
C SER A 149 13.25 -9.81 -5.26
N VAL A 150 12.86 -9.24 -4.11
CA VAL A 150 13.39 -9.63 -2.78
C VAL A 150 12.30 -9.80 -1.72
N THR A 151 11.07 -9.35 -1.99
CA THR A 151 9.96 -9.43 -1.06
C THR A 151 8.66 -9.75 -1.79
N ASP A 152 7.71 -10.36 -1.08
CA ASP A 152 6.32 -10.47 -1.50
C ASP A 152 5.44 -9.36 -0.91
N GLU A 153 6.04 -8.26 -0.49
CA GLU A 153 5.35 -7.09 0.02
C GLU A 153 4.40 -6.51 -1.02
N ARG A 154 3.17 -6.33 -0.59
CA ARG A 154 2.09 -5.76 -1.39
C ARG A 154 1.54 -4.53 -0.72
N ALA A 155 1.05 -3.60 -1.52
CA ALA A 155 0.51 -2.33 -1.05
C ALA A 155 -0.80 -1.97 -1.74
N MET A 156 -1.69 -1.32 -1.00
CA MET A 156 -2.92 -0.73 -1.51
C MET A 156 -3.02 0.73 -1.10
N ALA A 157 -3.32 1.60 -2.06
CA ALA A 157 -3.44 3.03 -1.83
C ALA A 157 -4.83 3.55 -2.17
N TRP A 158 -5.23 4.61 -1.45
CA TRP A 158 -6.48 5.34 -1.66
C TRP A 158 -6.24 6.84 -1.76
N ILE A 159 -7.18 7.51 -2.43
CA ILE A 159 -7.38 8.94 -2.33
C ILE A 159 -8.60 9.15 -1.45
N ALA A 160 -8.51 10.02 -0.44
CA ALA A 160 -9.61 10.29 0.48
C ALA A 160 -9.89 11.79 0.59
N TRP A 161 -11.16 12.16 0.71
CA TRP A 161 -11.61 13.55 0.85
C TRP A 161 -12.86 13.66 1.72
N GLY A 162 -13.33 14.90 1.97
CA GLY A 162 -14.36 15.15 2.97
C GLY A 162 -13.79 14.96 4.38
N LEU A 163 -12.64 15.57 4.61
CA LEU A 163 -11.82 15.36 5.80
C LEU A 163 -12.43 16.05 7.02
N THR A 164 -12.42 15.36 8.15
CA THR A 164 -12.82 15.88 9.47
C THR A 164 -11.75 15.56 10.52
N PRO A 165 -11.44 16.49 11.44
CA PRO A 165 -10.50 16.22 12.52
C PRO A 165 -11.00 15.13 13.48
N VAL A 166 -10.09 14.26 13.91
CA VAL A 166 -10.30 13.26 14.96
C VAL A 166 -9.11 13.27 15.93
N PRO A 167 -9.24 12.73 17.15
CA PRO A 167 -8.10 12.59 18.05
C PRO A 167 -6.96 11.77 17.42
N VAL A 168 -5.72 12.26 17.54
CA VAL A 168 -4.51 11.51 17.14
C VAL A 168 -4.15 10.48 18.22
N ALA A 169 -3.69 9.30 17.77
CA ALA A 169 -3.22 8.24 18.65
C ALA A 169 -2.05 7.47 17.99
N PRO A 170 -0.91 8.15 17.74
CA PRO A 170 0.23 7.52 17.09
C PRO A 170 0.82 6.39 17.94
N ASP A 171 1.54 5.47 17.29
CA ASP A 171 2.31 4.45 18.00
C ASP A 171 3.28 5.12 18.99
N PRO A 172 3.43 4.61 20.22
CA PRO A 172 4.32 5.21 21.23
C PRO A 172 5.79 5.32 20.79
N THR A 173 6.21 4.57 19.78
CA THR A 173 7.59 4.61 19.22
C THR A 173 7.77 5.67 18.15
N GLU A 174 6.69 6.35 17.72
CA GLU A 174 6.71 7.29 16.60
C GLU A 174 6.57 8.75 17.08
N ILE A 175 7.36 9.62 16.49
CA ILE A 175 7.22 11.06 16.61
C ILE A 175 6.89 11.62 15.23
N ILE A 176 5.61 11.86 15.00
CA ILE A 176 5.08 12.28 13.71
C ILE A 176 4.89 13.81 13.68
N ARG A 177 5.22 14.41 12.55
CA ARG A 177 4.89 15.80 12.21
C ARG A 177 3.87 15.79 11.09
N VAL A 178 2.78 16.52 11.26
CA VAL A 178 1.72 16.63 10.25
C VAL A 178 1.82 17.98 9.58
N VAL A 179 1.79 17.99 8.25
CA VAL A 179 1.76 19.22 7.45
C VAL A 179 0.66 19.14 6.40
N ARG A 180 0.10 20.30 6.09
CA ARG A 180 -0.80 20.49 4.96
C ARG A 180 -0.08 21.29 3.90
N VAL A 181 0.02 20.78 2.69
CA VAL A 181 0.74 21.41 1.59
C VAL A 181 -0.13 21.47 0.33
N PRO A 182 0.02 22.49 -0.52
CA PRO A 182 -0.58 22.48 -1.86
C PRO A 182 -0.17 21.22 -2.63
N PHE A 183 -1.08 20.62 -3.39
CA PHE A 183 -0.74 19.42 -4.19
C PHE A 183 0.38 19.69 -5.20
N ALA A 184 0.42 20.90 -5.75
CA ALA A 184 1.52 21.36 -6.63
C ALA A 184 2.89 21.31 -5.93
N ASP A 185 2.95 21.66 -4.63
CA ASP A 185 4.20 21.62 -3.85
C ASP A 185 4.64 20.18 -3.57
N LEU A 186 3.70 19.24 -3.33
CA LEU A 186 4.03 17.82 -3.26
C LEU A 186 4.66 17.34 -4.56
N LEU A 187 4.07 17.66 -5.74
CA LEU A 187 4.62 17.29 -7.04
C LEU A 187 5.98 17.97 -7.31
N ALA A 188 6.15 19.21 -6.88
CA ALA A 188 7.44 19.89 -6.96
C ALA A 188 8.49 19.23 -6.05
N GLY A 189 8.12 18.80 -4.85
CA GLY A 189 8.96 18.05 -3.94
C GLY A 189 9.41 16.69 -4.49
N ILE A 190 8.51 15.98 -5.17
CA ILE A 190 8.81 14.73 -5.89
C ILE A 190 9.83 15.00 -7.00
N ARG A 191 9.58 16.01 -7.85
CA ARG A 191 10.48 16.40 -8.96
C ARG A 191 11.87 16.81 -8.46
N ALA A 192 11.94 17.47 -7.31
CA ALA A 192 13.19 17.90 -6.69
C ALA A 192 13.93 16.76 -5.93
N GLY A 193 13.31 15.58 -5.78
CA GLY A 193 13.86 14.46 -5.00
C GLY A 193 13.82 14.69 -3.47
N ALA A 194 12.99 15.61 -3.02
CA ALA A 194 12.75 15.83 -1.59
C ALA A 194 11.76 14.82 -1.00
N ILE A 195 10.79 14.37 -1.80
CA ILE A 195 9.88 13.26 -1.48
C ILE A 195 10.46 12.02 -2.18
N ARG A 196 10.85 11.02 -1.40
CA ARG A 196 11.52 9.80 -1.90
C ARG A 196 10.82 8.52 -1.53
N ASP A 197 9.89 8.58 -0.59
CA ASP A 197 9.07 7.40 -0.31
C ASP A 197 8.31 7.00 -1.57
N MET A 198 8.54 5.74 -2.01
CA MET A 198 8.01 5.26 -3.29
C MET A 198 6.49 5.13 -3.25
N PHE A 199 5.93 4.77 -2.08
CA PHE A 199 4.50 4.57 -1.95
C PHE A 199 3.75 5.91 -2.05
N THR A 200 4.23 6.94 -1.34
CA THR A 200 3.75 8.33 -1.46
C THR A 200 3.92 8.87 -2.87
N LEU A 201 5.11 8.68 -3.47
CA LEU A 201 5.42 9.14 -4.82
C LEU A 201 4.46 8.56 -5.86
N ALA A 202 4.29 7.24 -5.86
CA ALA A 202 3.39 6.54 -6.77
C ALA A 202 1.93 6.99 -6.57
N THR A 203 1.49 7.17 -5.32
CA THR A 203 0.14 7.62 -5.00
C THR A 203 -0.10 9.06 -5.47
N ALA A 204 0.84 9.96 -5.26
CA ALA A 204 0.72 11.34 -5.72
C ALA A 204 0.66 11.44 -7.26
N LEU A 205 1.49 10.68 -7.98
CA LEU A 205 1.46 10.64 -9.45
C LEU A 205 0.16 10.00 -9.97
N ARG A 206 -0.34 8.96 -9.31
CA ARG A 206 -1.63 8.35 -9.64
C ARG A 206 -2.78 9.33 -9.37
N ALA A 207 -2.76 10.05 -8.25
CA ALA A 207 -3.75 11.08 -7.93
C ALA A 207 -3.76 12.20 -8.99
N TYR A 208 -2.57 12.63 -9.42
CA TYR A 208 -2.44 13.59 -10.53
C TYR A 208 -3.09 13.05 -11.82
N HIS A 209 -2.80 11.80 -12.19
CA HIS A 209 -3.41 11.16 -13.35
C HIS A 209 -4.94 11.08 -13.20
N MET A 210 -5.44 10.62 -12.04
CA MET A 210 -6.88 10.52 -11.76
C MET A 210 -7.59 11.88 -11.88
N ALA A 211 -6.95 12.96 -11.39
CA ALA A 211 -7.49 14.31 -11.51
C ALA A 211 -7.54 14.78 -12.98
N ARG A 212 -6.53 14.44 -13.79
CA ARG A 212 -6.45 14.79 -15.21
C ARG A 212 -7.44 14.02 -16.09
N GLU A 213 -7.68 12.76 -15.77
CA GLU A 213 -8.54 11.86 -16.54
C GLU A 213 -10.01 11.87 -16.08
N GLY A 214 -10.35 12.70 -15.08
CA GLY A 214 -11.73 12.85 -14.60
C GLY A 214 -12.22 11.68 -13.75
N GLU A 215 -11.32 10.93 -13.14
CA GLU A 215 -11.66 9.85 -12.21
C GLU A 215 -12.02 10.39 -10.80
N LEU A 216 -11.66 11.64 -10.50
CA LEU A 216 -12.01 12.33 -9.25
C LEU A 216 -13.21 13.25 -9.46
N PRO A 217 -13.94 13.63 -8.39
CA PRO A 217 -14.98 14.65 -8.46
C PRO A 217 -14.43 15.93 -9.12
N PRO A 218 -15.17 16.56 -10.07
CA PRO A 218 -14.65 17.66 -10.87
C PRO A 218 -14.11 18.84 -10.06
N GLU A 219 -14.79 19.25 -8.99
CA GLU A 219 -14.35 20.37 -8.15
C GLU A 219 -13.07 20.02 -7.35
N LEU A 220 -12.96 18.77 -6.87
CA LEU A 220 -11.75 18.28 -6.20
C LEU A 220 -10.56 18.25 -7.18
N ALA A 221 -10.76 17.67 -8.37
CA ALA A 221 -9.74 17.61 -9.42
C ALA A 221 -9.26 19.01 -9.81
N LYS A 222 -10.19 19.95 -10.00
CA LYS A 222 -9.89 21.36 -10.31
C LYS A 222 -9.06 22.02 -9.21
N ALA A 223 -9.44 21.81 -7.95
CA ALA A 223 -8.72 22.36 -6.80
C ALA A 223 -7.29 21.78 -6.70
N MET A 224 -7.13 20.45 -6.83
CA MET A 224 -5.84 19.79 -6.83
C MET A 224 -4.91 20.27 -7.95
N LEU A 225 -5.45 20.52 -9.16
CA LEU A 225 -4.67 20.93 -10.32
C LEU A 225 -4.40 22.43 -10.35
N ALA A 226 -4.94 23.22 -9.42
CA ALA A 226 -4.66 24.63 -9.31
C ALA A 226 -3.17 24.84 -8.95
N GLY A 227 -2.43 25.44 -9.86
CA GLY A 227 -0.97 25.70 -9.69
C GLY A 227 -0.04 24.55 -10.09
N VAL A 228 -0.55 23.48 -10.69
CA VAL A 228 0.24 22.38 -11.26
C VAL A 228 0.62 22.68 -12.73
#